data_d268dde97ef95137f9876c2842a6c129
#
_entry.id   d268dde97ef95137f9876c2842a6c129
#
_cell.length_a   1.000
_cell.length_b   1.000
_cell.length_c   1.000
_cell.angle_alpha   90.00
_cell.angle_beta   90.00
_cell.angle_gamma   90.00
#
_symmetry.space_group_name_H-M   'P 1'
#
loop_
_entity.id
_entity.type
_entity.pdbx_description
1 polymer ?
#
loop_
_entity_poly.entity_id
_entity_poly.type
_entity_poly.pdbx_seq_one_letter_code
_entity_poly.pdbx_strand_id
1 'polypeptide(L)'
;MALGYLFGGGVGTEPHGLELYQAYPVMRELYDRIAEWAGLTVGQLLDEELPKPPEERQGVGSVREAALALAVYDILAEHGLRPSVVGGLSLGAMTASALVGALGRRELVEMLAHTRQVPALCADAPEQGMALVFAPAGTESAGLAEGRPGVYLSGDFGPAADGSARILMLSGERAALEALAGELPAGLVNPLPDRTIAVHSPLRAHFRAFMAHYIDAMPFRAPELPLASCLERKTLVTAEDVRDLFHRNATDPISLVDVYTGMRQEGVRLGLVMGGSIPDGILDFPFPVVHVDRPEHIEQVLTTVYELGIDLPDGQDAR
;
A
#
# COMPACT_ATOMS: atom_id res chain seq x y z
N MET A 1 -17.49 12.11 -13.03
CA MET A 1 -16.66 10.92 -13.24
C MET A 1 -16.26 10.34 -11.92
N ALA A 2 -16.09 9.02 -11.81
CA ALA A 2 -16.34 8.44 -10.53
C ALA A 2 -15.55 7.15 -10.28
N LEU A 3 -14.46 6.91 -11.03
CA LEU A 3 -13.59 5.76 -10.84
C LEU A 3 -12.36 6.15 -10.02
N GLY A 4 -12.16 5.50 -8.89
CA GLY A 4 -11.00 5.70 -8.04
C GLY A 4 -10.13 4.45 -7.97
N TYR A 5 -8.81 4.60 -7.96
CA TYR A 5 -7.89 3.48 -7.79
C TYR A 5 -7.26 3.52 -6.41
N LEU A 6 -7.33 2.39 -5.71
CA LEU A 6 -6.82 2.21 -4.36
C LEU A 6 -5.71 1.15 -4.35
N PHE A 7 -4.55 1.54 -3.86
CA PHE A 7 -3.38 0.68 -3.79
C PHE A 7 -3.14 0.24 -2.35
N GLY A 8 -3.10 -1.07 -2.13
CA GLY A 8 -2.80 -1.62 -0.82
C GLY A 8 -1.36 -1.39 -0.40
N GLY A 9 -1.11 -1.54 0.89
CA GLY A 9 0.21 -1.46 1.49
C GLY A 9 0.72 -2.82 1.94
N GLY A 10 2.00 -2.85 2.27
CA GLY A 10 2.62 -4.03 2.83
C GLY A 10 3.22 -4.96 1.78
N VAL A 11 3.92 -5.96 2.30
CA VAL A 11 4.50 -7.04 1.50
C VAL A 11 3.63 -8.26 1.70
N GLY A 12 2.95 -8.70 0.64
CA GLY A 12 2.20 -9.95 0.63
C GLY A 12 3.11 -11.14 0.95
N THR A 13 2.56 -12.15 1.61
CA THR A 13 3.27 -13.41 1.86
C THR A 13 3.03 -14.42 0.76
N GLU A 14 1.93 -14.27 0.04
CA GLU A 14 1.50 -15.14 -1.05
C GLU A 14 1.89 -14.54 -2.39
N PRO A 15 2.38 -15.35 -3.36
CA PRO A 15 2.60 -14.90 -4.72
C PRO A 15 1.26 -14.59 -5.40
N HIS A 16 1.20 -13.45 -6.07
CA HIS A 16 0.01 -13.02 -6.81
C HIS A 16 0.39 -12.62 -8.23
N GLY A 17 -0.61 -12.64 -9.14
CA GLY A 17 -0.47 -12.08 -10.49
C GLY A 17 0.07 -13.03 -11.55
N LEU A 18 0.37 -14.31 -11.25
CA LEU A 18 0.86 -15.26 -12.25
C LEU A 18 -0.15 -15.45 -13.40
N GLU A 19 -1.44 -15.54 -13.10
CA GLU A 19 -2.50 -15.70 -14.13
C GLU A 19 -2.61 -14.46 -15.02
N LEU A 20 -2.51 -13.26 -14.41
CA LEU A 20 -2.45 -12.00 -15.16
C LEU A 20 -1.21 -11.93 -16.05
N TYR A 21 -0.04 -12.33 -15.52
CA TYR A 21 1.20 -12.37 -16.30
C TYR A 21 1.09 -13.31 -17.51
N GLN A 22 0.44 -14.46 -17.35
CA GLN A 22 0.21 -15.40 -18.44
C GLN A 22 -0.78 -14.85 -19.47
N ALA A 23 -1.83 -14.16 -19.02
CA ALA A 23 -2.90 -13.66 -19.87
C ALA A 23 -2.52 -12.39 -20.67
N TYR A 24 -1.78 -11.46 -20.07
CA TYR A 24 -1.60 -10.11 -20.61
C TYR A 24 -0.16 -9.81 -21.05
N PRO A 25 0.08 -9.57 -22.37
CA PRO A 25 1.40 -9.17 -22.88
C PRO A 25 1.97 -7.91 -22.23
N VAL A 26 1.14 -6.88 -22.00
CA VAL A 26 1.55 -5.62 -21.39
C VAL A 26 2.17 -5.83 -20.00
N MET A 27 1.67 -6.78 -19.22
CA MET A 27 2.26 -7.15 -17.94
C MET A 27 3.63 -7.80 -18.11
N ARG A 28 3.81 -8.69 -19.09
CA ARG A 28 5.11 -9.33 -19.37
C ARG A 28 6.19 -8.29 -19.70
N GLU A 29 5.87 -7.37 -20.61
CA GLU A 29 6.78 -6.29 -21.00
C GLU A 29 7.15 -5.36 -19.84
N LEU A 30 6.20 -5.09 -18.96
CA LEU A 30 6.45 -4.29 -17.76
C LEU A 30 7.32 -5.04 -16.77
N TYR A 31 7.07 -6.34 -16.56
CA TYR A 31 7.85 -7.17 -15.62
C TYR A 31 9.30 -7.33 -16.07
N ASP A 32 9.56 -7.48 -17.36
CA ASP A 32 10.92 -7.51 -17.90
C ASP A 32 11.68 -6.20 -17.58
N ARG A 33 11.03 -5.06 -17.76
CA ARG A 33 11.61 -3.73 -17.41
C ARG A 33 11.83 -3.57 -15.91
N ILE A 34 10.84 -3.96 -15.10
CA ILE A 34 10.95 -3.86 -13.62
C ILE A 34 12.08 -4.77 -13.12
N ALA A 35 12.19 -5.98 -13.65
CA ALA A 35 13.27 -6.91 -13.31
C ALA A 35 14.65 -6.28 -13.59
N GLU A 36 14.81 -5.65 -14.76
CA GLU A 36 16.03 -4.92 -15.13
C GLU A 36 16.32 -3.76 -14.14
N TRP A 37 15.32 -2.90 -13.88
CA TRP A 37 15.50 -1.72 -12.99
C TRP A 37 15.81 -2.09 -11.55
N ALA A 38 15.21 -3.18 -11.06
CA ALA A 38 15.41 -3.65 -9.69
C ALA A 38 16.64 -4.54 -9.51
N GLY A 39 17.25 -5.01 -10.61
CA GLY A 39 18.28 -6.04 -10.57
C GLY A 39 17.74 -7.37 -10.01
N LEU A 40 16.54 -7.75 -10.40
CA LEU A 40 15.85 -8.97 -10.04
C LEU A 40 15.57 -9.83 -11.26
N THR A 41 15.14 -11.08 -11.06
CA THR A 41 14.56 -11.91 -12.11
C THR A 41 13.03 -11.74 -12.16
N VAL A 42 12.42 -12.08 -13.31
CA VAL A 42 10.95 -12.13 -13.41
C VAL A 42 10.39 -13.20 -12.46
N GLY A 43 11.08 -14.31 -12.23
CA GLY A 43 10.68 -15.32 -11.25
C GLY A 43 10.61 -14.74 -9.83
N GLN A 44 11.59 -13.91 -9.43
CA GLN A 44 11.56 -13.22 -8.14
C GLN A 44 10.39 -12.21 -8.02
N LEU A 45 9.92 -11.65 -9.14
CA LEU A 45 8.73 -10.80 -9.16
C LEU A 45 7.42 -11.58 -9.08
N LEU A 46 7.39 -12.83 -9.54
CA LEU A 46 6.17 -13.64 -9.63
C LEU A 46 5.96 -14.55 -8.43
N ASP A 47 6.81 -15.56 -8.27
CA ASP A 47 6.53 -16.70 -7.41
C ASP A 47 7.72 -17.29 -6.66
N GLU A 48 8.96 -16.85 -6.92
CA GLU A 48 10.11 -17.33 -6.18
C GLU A 48 10.02 -16.95 -4.69
N GLU A 49 10.60 -17.80 -3.83
CA GLU A 49 10.62 -17.55 -2.40
C GLU A 49 11.35 -16.23 -2.07
N LEU A 50 10.75 -15.43 -1.19
CA LEU A 50 11.35 -14.17 -0.74
C LEU A 50 12.60 -14.42 0.10
N PRO A 51 13.61 -13.53 0.03
CA PRO A 51 14.81 -13.61 0.85
C PRO A 51 14.52 -13.73 2.35
N LYS A 52 15.43 -14.37 3.10
CA LYS A 52 15.28 -14.53 4.56
C LYS A 52 15.61 -13.26 5.36
N PRO A 53 16.67 -12.47 5.02
CA PRO A 53 16.98 -11.25 5.75
C PRO A 53 15.82 -10.26 5.68
N PRO A 54 15.37 -9.67 6.82
CA PRO A 54 14.13 -8.89 6.86
C PRO A 54 14.09 -7.70 5.90
N GLU A 55 15.16 -6.90 5.82
CA GLU A 55 15.20 -5.73 4.94
C GLU A 55 15.28 -6.14 3.45
N GLU A 56 16.02 -7.20 3.13
CA GLU A 56 16.07 -7.74 1.78
C GLU A 56 14.72 -8.31 1.35
N ARG A 57 14.08 -9.08 2.25
CA ARG A 57 12.72 -9.61 2.05
C ARG A 57 11.73 -8.49 1.80
N GLN A 58 11.79 -7.43 2.61
CA GLN A 58 10.91 -6.27 2.43
C GLN A 58 11.17 -5.57 1.10
N GLY A 59 12.41 -5.35 0.72
CA GLY A 59 12.76 -4.68 -0.53
C GLY A 59 12.29 -5.44 -1.76
N VAL A 60 12.57 -6.76 -1.83
CA VAL A 60 12.10 -7.61 -2.95
C VAL A 60 10.57 -7.67 -2.98
N GLY A 61 9.93 -7.89 -1.82
CA GLY A 61 8.47 -7.93 -1.73
C GLY A 61 7.83 -6.61 -2.11
N SER A 62 8.43 -5.47 -1.76
CA SER A 62 7.93 -4.15 -2.16
C SER A 62 7.99 -3.94 -3.67
N VAL A 63 9.06 -4.39 -4.33
CA VAL A 63 9.15 -4.35 -5.82
C VAL A 63 8.09 -5.26 -6.44
N ARG A 64 7.88 -6.47 -5.89
CA ARG A 64 6.86 -7.43 -6.35
C ARG A 64 5.45 -6.82 -6.31
N GLU A 65 5.05 -6.26 -5.17
CA GLU A 65 3.74 -5.64 -4.99
C GLU A 65 3.54 -4.40 -5.89
N ALA A 66 4.56 -3.56 -6.00
CA ALA A 66 4.52 -2.41 -6.91
C ALA A 66 4.41 -2.86 -8.38
N ALA A 67 5.13 -3.91 -8.78
CA ALA A 67 5.07 -4.46 -10.14
C ALA A 67 3.66 -4.95 -10.48
N LEU A 68 3.01 -5.69 -9.58
CA LEU A 68 1.64 -6.14 -9.77
C LEU A 68 0.66 -4.97 -9.91
N ALA A 69 0.73 -4.00 -9.00
CA ALA A 69 -0.16 -2.84 -9.02
C ALA A 69 0.01 -1.99 -10.28
N LEU A 70 1.25 -1.76 -10.74
CA LEU A 70 1.56 -1.07 -11.98
C LEU A 70 1.05 -1.83 -13.21
N ALA A 71 1.19 -3.17 -13.21
CA ALA A 71 0.73 -4.01 -14.31
C ALA A 71 -0.80 -4.04 -14.40
N VAL A 72 -1.50 -4.18 -13.28
CA VAL A 72 -2.97 -4.11 -13.24
C VAL A 72 -3.45 -2.77 -13.77
N TYR A 73 -2.80 -1.66 -13.40
CA TYR A 73 -3.11 -0.36 -13.98
C TYR A 73 -2.97 -0.35 -15.50
N ASP A 74 -1.88 -0.89 -16.05
CA ASP A 74 -1.66 -0.91 -17.51
C ASP A 74 -2.70 -1.78 -18.22
N ILE A 75 -3.06 -2.94 -17.66
CA ILE A 75 -4.13 -3.80 -18.19
C ILE A 75 -5.46 -3.04 -18.21
N LEU A 76 -5.84 -2.39 -17.12
CA LEU A 76 -7.07 -1.60 -17.07
C LEU A 76 -7.06 -0.44 -18.06
N ALA A 77 -5.90 0.21 -18.24
CA ALA A 77 -5.73 1.30 -19.20
C ALA A 77 -5.92 0.85 -20.67
N GLU A 78 -5.52 -0.40 -21.02
CA GLU A 78 -5.82 -0.98 -22.34
C GLU A 78 -7.33 -1.15 -22.59
N HIS A 79 -8.11 -1.34 -21.51
CA HIS A 79 -9.58 -1.38 -21.58
C HIS A 79 -10.25 0.01 -21.47
N GLY A 80 -9.47 1.11 -21.54
CA GLY A 80 -9.99 2.48 -21.41
C GLY A 80 -10.37 2.87 -19.97
N LEU A 81 -10.12 2.02 -18.99
CA LEU A 81 -10.38 2.29 -17.59
C LEU A 81 -9.26 3.16 -17.02
N ARG A 82 -9.61 4.39 -16.64
CA ARG A 82 -8.66 5.35 -16.06
C ARG A 82 -9.27 5.99 -14.82
N PRO A 83 -8.48 6.18 -13.74
CA PRO A 83 -8.99 6.80 -12.52
C PRO A 83 -9.16 8.30 -12.69
N SER A 84 -10.09 8.89 -11.94
CA SER A 84 -10.18 10.33 -11.72
C SER A 84 -9.46 10.79 -10.45
N VAL A 85 -9.21 9.86 -9.54
CA VAL A 85 -8.44 10.05 -8.31
C VAL A 85 -7.77 8.74 -7.93
N VAL A 86 -6.62 8.83 -7.30
CA VAL A 86 -5.92 7.66 -6.75
C VAL A 86 -5.63 7.85 -5.27
N GLY A 87 -5.44 6.75 -4.58
CA GLY A 87 -4.99 6.73 -3.20
C GLY A 87 -4.28 5.41 -2.90
N GLY A 88 -3.57 5.36 -1.80
CA GLY A 88 -2.88 4.14 -1.42
C GLY A 88 -2.38 4.18 0.01
N LEU A 89 -2.09 3.01 0.55
CA LEU A 89 -1.52 2.83 1.88
C LEU A 89 -0.04 2.50 1.77
N SER A 90 0.80 3.19 2.54
CA SER A 90 2.21 2.82 2.66
C SER A 90 2.89 2.69 1.29
N LEU A 91 3.37 1.49 0.93
CA LEU A 91 3.89 1.17 -0.39
C LEU A 91 2.91 1.55 -1.52
N GLY A 92 1.61 1.31 -1.30
CA GLY A 92 0.58 1.68 -2.27
C GLY A 92 0.50 3.18 -2.53
N ALA A 93 0.74 4.03 -1.53
CA ALA A 93 0.79 5.48 -1.72
C ALA A 93 1.99 5.90 -2.58
N MET A 94 3.14 5.25 -2.41
CA MET A 94 4.33 5.47 -3.25
C MET A 94 4.08 5.00 -4.69
N THR A 95 3.44 3.84 -4.86
CA THR A 95 3.06 3.30 -6.18
C THR A 95 2.05 4.21 -6.88
N ALA A 96 1.02 4.67 -6.16
CA ALA A 96 0.04 5.63 -6.64
C ALA A 96 0.70 6.93 -7.13
N SER A 97 1.73 7.44 -6.41
CA SER A 97 2.48 8.62 -6.80
C SER A 97 3.14 8.48 -8.17
N ALA A 98 3.67 7.30 -8.49
CA ALA A 98 4.24 7.03 -9.81
C ALA A 98 3.17 6.97 -10.91
N LEU A 99 1.97 6.49 -10.60
CA LEU A 99 0.88 6.40 -11.57
C LEU A 99 0.28 7.75 -11.94
N VAL A 100 0.29 8.69 -11.01
CA VAL A 100 -0.18 10.07 -11.29
C VAL A 100 0.92 11.00 -11.81
N GLY A 101 2.04 10.45 -12.29
CA GLY A 101 3.13 11.23 -12.89
C GLY A 101 3.97 12.04 -11.90
N ALA A 102 3.72 11.92 -10.59
CA ALA A 102 4.50 12.62 -9.57
C ALA A 102 5.94 12.09 -9.45
N LEU A 103 6.17 10.89 -9.95
CA LEU A 103 7.47 10.23 -10.02
C LEU A 103 7.50 9.27 -11.20
N GLY A 104 8.65 9.01 -11.80
CA GLY A 104 8.78 7.97 -12.82
C GLY A 104 8.72 6.56 -12.19
N ARG A 105 8.17 5.60 -12.95
CA ARG A 105 8.08 4.20 -12.50
C ARG A 105 9.46 3.58 -12.24
N ARG A 106 10.44 3.94 -13.06
CA ARG A 106 11.82 3.47 -12.89
C ARG A 106 12.41 3.97 -11.58
N GLU A 107 12.27 5.27 -11.30
CA GLU A 107 12.78 5.87 -10.06
C GLU A 107 12.11 5.26 -8.83
N LEU A 108 10.79 4.97 -8.88
CA LEU A 108 10.10 4.24 -7.83
C LEU A 108 10.72 2.85 -7.61
N VAL A 109 10.86 2.07 -8.68
CA VAL A 109 11.38 0.69 -8.60
C VAL A 109 12.83 0.67 -8.11
N GLU A 110 13.68 1.54 -8.61
CA GLU A 110 15.08 1.68 -8.15
C GLU A 110 15.14 2.07 -6.67
N MET A 111 14.27 2.98 -6.22
CA MET A 111 14.17 3.35 -4.80
C MET A 111 13.72 2.17 -3.93
N LEU A 112 12.69 1.43 -4.33
CA LEU A 112 12.25 0.23 -3.61
C LEU A 112 13.36 -0.83 -3.55
N ALA A 113 14.07 -1.05 -4.65
CA ALA A 113 15.20 -1.96 -4.69
C ALA A 113 16.37 -1.50 -3.79
N HIS A 114 16.58 -0.18 -3.68
CA HIS A 114 17.62 0.40 -2.81
C HIS A 114 17.36 0.12 -1.32
N THR A 115 16.11 -0.07 -0.90
CA THR A 115 15.77 -0.39 0.50
C THR A 115 16.41 -1.69 0.99
N ARG A 116 16.80 -2.61 0.10
CA ARG A 116 17.56 -3.83 0.45
C ARG A 116 18.92 -3.54 1.10
N GLN A 117 19.45 -2.34 0.91
CA GLN A 117 20.76 -1.91 1.41
C GLN A 117 20.69 -1.26 2.79
N VAL A 118 19.47 -1.11 3.36
CA VAL A 118 19.31 -0.57 4.70
C VAL A 118 20.08 -1.45 5.69
N PRO A 119 20.98 -0.87 6.50
CA PRO A 119 21.74 -1.63 7.48
C PRO A 119 20.81 -2.33 8.48
N ALA A 120 21.13 -3.58 8.81
CA ALA A 120 20.44 -4.28 9.88
C ALA A 120 20.56 -3.50 11.21
N LEU A 121 19.58 -3.64 12.06
CA LEU A 121 19.66 -3.11 13.43
C LEU A 121 20.80 -3.79 14.19
N CYS A 122 21.35 -3.09 15.19
CA CYS A 122 22.37 -3.67 16.06
C CYS A 122 21.80 -4.90 16.81
N ALA A 123 22.68 -5.85 17.14
CA ALA A 123 22.29 -7.14 17.70
C ALA A 123 21.59 -7.04 19.08
N ASP A 124 21.78 -5.94 19.79
CA ASP A 124 21.16 -5.63 21.08
C ASP A 124 19.89 -4.78 20.98
N ALA A 125 19.47 -4.43 19.75
CA ALA A 125 18.20 -3.75 19.55
C ALA A 125 17.02 -4.69 19.90
N PRO A 126 15.96 -4.16 20.52
CA PRO A 126 14.77 -4.97 20.78
C PRO A 126 14.19 -5.59 19.52
N GLU A 127 13.74 -6.83 19.64
CA GLU A 127 12.99 -7.46 18.55
C GLU A 127 11.73 -6.67 18.25
N GLN A 128 11.51 -6.40 16.96
CA GLN A 128 10.35 -5.66 16.48
C GLN A 128 9.22 -6.58 16.09
N GLY A 129 8.01 -6.05 16.09
CA GLY A 129 6.81 -6.77 15.67
C GLY A 129 5.69 -5.84 15.25
N MET A 130 4.61 -6.48 14.80
CA MET A 130 3.33 -5.84 14.48
C MET A 130 2.20 -6.64 15.08
N ALA A 131 1.06 -6.00 15.31
CA ALA A 131 -0.17 -6.65 15.73
C ALA A 131 -1.39 -6.04 15.01
N LEU A 132 -2.36 -6.88 14.64
CA LEU A 132 -3.68 -6.43 14.26
C LEU A 132 -4.57 -6.30 15.49
N VAL A 133 -5.38 -5.26 15.51
CA VAL A 133 -6.33 -4.97 16.58
C VAL A 133 -7.73 -4.92 16.01
N PHE A 134 -8.65 -5.68 16.63
CA PHE A 134 -10.07 -5.63 16.36
C PHE A 134 -10.76 -4.91 17.53
N ALA A 135 -10.66 -3.58 17.52
CA ALA A 135 -11.22 -2.74 18.59
C ALA A 135 -12.75 -2.64 18.46
N PRO A 136 -13.52 -2.69 19.56
CA PRO A 136 -14.95 -2.45 19.52
C PRO A 136 -15.29 -1.15 18.79
N ALA A 137 -16.42 -1.13 18.08
CA ALA A 137 -16.89 0.07 17.37
C ALA A 137 -16.93 1.29 18.31
N GLY A 138 -16.43 2.43 17.85
CA GLY A 138 -16.35 3.65 18.65
C GLY A 138 -15.10 3.79 19.54
N THR A 139 -14.21 2.79 19.55
CA THR A 139 -12.92 2.90 20.26
C THR A 139 -12.04 3.96 19.59
N GLU A 140 -11.49 4.88 20.40
CA GLU A 140 -10.48 5.83 19.92
C GLU A 140 -9.16 5.10 19.65
N SER A 141 -8.66 5.23 18.43
CA SER A 141 -7.47 4.50 17.98
C SER A 141 -6.20 4.84 18.77
N ALA A 142 -6.05 6.09 19.21
CA ALA A 142 -4.89 6.56 19.96
C ALA A 142 -4.76 5.90 21.35
N GLY A 143 -5.87 5.63 22.04
CA GLY A 143 -5.88 5.15 23.42
C GLY A 143 -5.23 3.77 23.64
N LEU A 144 -5.09 2.98 22.58
CA LEU A 144 -4.48 1.63 22.68
C LEU A 144 -2.96 1.66 22.84
N ALA A 145 -2.31 2.68 22.29
CA ALA A 145 -0.85 2.86 22.36
C ALA A 145 -0.44 3.88 23.42
N GLU A 146 -1.34 4.77 23.83
CA GLU A 146 -1.05 5.86 24.75
C GLU A 146 -0.58 5.35 26.13
N GLY A 147 0.53 5.90 26.61
CA GLY A 147 1.12 5.51 27.90
C GLY A 147 1.79 4.12 27.90
N ARG A 148 1.97 3.48 26.75
CA ARG A 148 2.58 2.14 26.62
C ARG A 148 3.93 2.22 25.88
N PRO A 149 5.07 2.29 26.60
CA PRO A 149 6.39 2.32 25.98
C PRO A 149 6.59 1.12 25.05
N GLY A 150 7.19 1.35 23.89
CA GLY A 150 7.45 0.31 22.89
C GLY A 150 6.25 -0.11 22.03
N VAL A 151 5.06 0.48 22.24
CA VAL A 151 3.86 0.23 21.41
C VAL A 151 3.44 1.52 20.70
N TYR A 152 3.20 1.45 19.41
CA TYR A 152 2.85 2.59 18.57
C TYR A 152 1.64 2.26 17.68
N LEU A 153 0.67 3.16 17.60
CA LEU A 153 -0.35 3.09 16.55
C LEU A 153 0.34 3.30 15.21
N SER A 154 0.23 2.34 14.32
CA SER A 154 0.88 2.37 13.01
C SER A 154 -0.10 2.37 11.83
N GLY A 155 -1.36 1.98 12.05
CA GLY A 155 -2.37 2.01 10.99
C GLY A 155 -3.79 2.05 11.51
N ASP A 156 -4.65 2.73 10.74
CA ASP A 156 -6.10 2.75 10.92
C ASP A 156 -6.77 2.36 9.60
N PHE A 157 -7.32 1.16 9.56
CA PHE A 157 -7.98 0.63 8.36
C PHE A 157 -9.48 0.94 8.32
N GLY A 158 -10.06 1.43 9.43
CA GLY A 158 -11.47 1.74 9.52
C GLY A 158 -12.33 0.59 10.03
N PRO A 159 -13.65 0.64 9.78
CA PRO A 159 -14.58 -0.37 10.26
C PRO A 159 -14.41 -1.69 9.50
N ALA A 160 -14.63 -2.80 10.21
CA ALA A 160 -14.82 -4.11 9.61
C ALA A 160 -16.13 -4.12 8.80
N ALA A 161 -16.19 -4.96 7.75
CA ALA A 161 -17.33 -5.03 6.83
C ALA A 161 -18.66 -5.38 7.54
N ASP A 162 -18.61 -6.11 8.65
CA ASP A 162 -19.78 -6.45 9.48
C ASP A 162 -20.13 -5.40 10.54
N GLY A 163 -19.36 -4.30 10.61
CA GLY A 163 -19.52 -3.22 11.57
C GLY A 163 -19.19 -3.58 13.03
N SER A 164 -18.72 -4.80 13.30
CA SER A 164 -18.47 -5.31 14.67
C SER A 164 -17.27 -4.66 15.35
N ALA A 165 -16.27 -4.24 14.55
CA ALA A 165 -15.01 -3.74 15.05
C ALA A 165 -14.44 -2.62 14.16
N ARG A 166 -13.48 -1.88 14.71
CA ARG A 166 -12.52 -1.06 13.96
C ARG A 166 -11.21 -1.82 13.86
N ILE A 167 -10.66 -1.90 12.66
CA ILE A 167 -9.41 -2.61 12.40
C ILE A 167 -8.26 -1.62 12.46
N LEU A 168 -7.34 -1.86 13.40
CA LEU A 168 -6.15 -1.04 13.60
C LEU A 168 -4.90 -1.90 13.48
N MET A 169 -3.76 -1.25 13.31
CA MET A 169 -2.45 -1.88 13.34
C MET A 169 -1.58 -1.20 14.39
N LEU A 170 -0.94 -2.01 15.21
CA LEU A 170 0.11 -1.57 16.11
C LEU A 170 1.45 -2.08 15.60
N SER A 171 2.49 -1.29 15.77
CA SER A 171 3.88 -1.66 15.57
C SER A 171 4.66 -1.39 16.85
N GLY A 172 5.71 -2.15 17.12
CA GLY A 172 6.46 -1.91 18.36
C GLY A 172 7.51 -2.96 18.65
N GLU A 173 7.98 -2.96 19.89
CA GLU A 173 8.78 -4.03 20.43
C GLU A 173 7.93 -5.28 20.59
N ARG A 174 8.39 -6.42 20.11
CA ARG A 174 7.64 -7.69 20.12
C ARG A 174 7.14 -8.02 21.54
N ALA A 175 8.01 -7.94 22.53
CA ALA A 175 7.66 -8.24 23.93
C ALA A 175 6.57 -7.31 24.47
N ALA A 176 6.59 -6.01 24.09
CA ALA A 176 5.56 -5.06 24.51
C ALA A 176 4.20 -5.34 23.84
N LEU A 177 4.20 -5.74 22.57
CA LEU A 177 2.97 -6.14 21.86
C LEU A 177 2.38 -7.43 22.44
N GLU A 178 3.21 -8.42 22.76
CA GLU A 178 2.79 -9.67 23.40
C GLU A 178 2.24 -9.44 24.81
N ALA A 179 2.89 -8.57 25.61
CA ALA A 179 2.39 -8.17 26.91
C ALA A 179 1.01 -7.51 26.81
N LEU A 180 0.86 -6.56 25.86
CA LEU A 180 -0.43 -5.90 25.60
C LEU A 180 -1.52 -6.91 25.22
N ALA A 181 -1.20 -7.89 24.36
CA ALA A 181 -2.14 -8.93 23.97
C ALA A 181 -2.57 -9.82 25.17
N GLY A 182 -1.65 -10.04 26.12
CA GLY A 182 -1.94 -10.78 27.36
C GLY A 182 -2.78 -10.00 28.39
N GLU A 183 -2.72 -8.67 28.38
CA GLU A 183 -3.47 -7.80 29.30
C GLU A 183 -4.92 -7.56 28.84
N LEU A 184 -5.16 -7.59 27.54
CA LEU A 184 -6.46 -7.26 26.95
C LEU A 184 -7.29 -8.53 26.66
N PRO A 185 -8.61 -8.41 26.45
CA PRO A 185 -9.45 -9.54 26.08
C PRO A 185 -8.88 -10.31 24.87
N ALA A 186 -8.95 -11.64 24.93
CA ALA A 186 -8.43 -12.51 23.88
C ALA A 186 -9.04 -12.15 22.51
N GLY A 187 -8.19 -12.06 21.49
CA GLY A 187 -8.58 -11.74 20.12
C GLY A 187 -8.69 -10.22 19.83
N LEU A 188 -8.58 -9.36 20.86
CA LEU A 188 -8.58 -7.91 20.62
C LEU A 188 -7.26 -7.45 19.99
N VAL A 189 -6.13 -7.89 20.52
CA VAL A 189 -4.79 -7.63 19.96
C VAL A 189 -4.17 -8.94 19.53
N ASN A 190 -3.79 -9.02 18.26
CA ASN A 190 -3.29 -10.25 17.63
C ASN A 190 -1.89 -10.01 17.05
N PRO A 191 -0.81 -10.32 17.80
CA PRO A 191 0.56 -10.22 17.30
C PRO A 191 0.75 -11.08 16.04
N LEU A 192 1.48 -10.53 15.05
CA LEU A 192 1.75 -11.17 13.78
C LEU A 192 3.15 -11.81 13.84
N PRO A 193 3.26 -13.16 13.87
CA PRO A 193 4.53 -13.85 14.14
C PRO A 193 5.57 -13.58 13.05
N ASP A 194 5.14 -13.48 11.79
CA ASP A 194 6.03 -13.31 10.64
C ASP A 194 6.37 -11.85 10.32
N ARG A 195 5.87 -10.89 11.11
CA ARG A 195 6.14 -9.46 10.95
C ARG A 195 7.18 -9.03 11.97
N THR A 196 8.44 -8.90 11.49
CA THR A 196 9.63 -8.62 12.31
C THR A 196 10.15 -7.18 12.16
N ILE A 197 9.43 -6.36 11.42
CA ILE A 197 9.74 -4.94 11.21
C ILE A 197 8.56 -4.11 11.69
N ALA A 198 8.83 -3.19 12.63
CA ALA A 198 7.81 -2.28 13.17
C ALA A 198 7.60 -1.06 12.25
N VAL A 199 6.98 -1.29 11.08
CA VAL A 199 6.70 -0.22 10.10
C VAL A 199 5.77 0.85 10.68
N HIS A 200 5.81 2.05 10.12
CA HIS A 200 4.97 3.19 10.52
C HIS A 200 5.10 3.52 12.03
N SER A 201 6.32 3.47 12.53
CA SER A 201 6.63 3.78 13.92
C SER A 201 7.99 4.48 14.07
N PRO A 202 8.25 5.16 15.20
CA PRO A 202 9.54 5.77 15.47
C PRO A 202 10.73 4.77 15.42
N LEU A 203 10.47 3.46 15.57
CA LEU A 203 11.49 2.43 15.47
C LEU A 203 12.12 2.32 14.07
N ARG A 204 11.47 2.90 13.04
CA ARG A 204 12.01 3.01 11.68
C ARG A 204 12.83 4.27 11.40
N ALA A 205 13.18 5.05 12.42
CA ALA A 205 13.97 6.26 12.24
C ALA A 205 15.31 6.02 11.52
N HIS A 206 15.98 4.88 11.77
CA HIS A 206 17.21 4.48 11.07
C HIS A 206 16.98 4.28 9.57
N PHE A 207 15.87 3.64 9.19
CA PHE A 207 15.47 3.47 7.79
C PHE A 207 15.22 4.82 7.13
N ARG A 208 14.43 5.69 7.77
CA ARG A 208 14.15 7.04 7.28
C ARG A 208 15.44 7.84 7.07
N ALA A 209 16.36 7.77 8.02
CA ALA A 209 17.66 8.47 7.93
C ALA A 209 18.52 7.93 6.77
N PHE A 210 18.55 6.61 6.57
CA PHE A 210 19.27 5.99 5.46
C PHE A 210 18.69 6.41 4.10
N MET A 211 17.37 6.40 3.95
CA MET A 211 16.68 6.70 2.70
C MET A 211 16.59 8.20 2.38
N ALA A 212 16.78 9.09 3.37
CA ALA A 212 16.53 10.51 3.21
C ALA A 212 17.30 11.13 2.04
N HIS A 213 18.61 10.90 1.95
CA HIS A 213 19.44 11.44 0.87
C HIS A 213 19.01 10.92 -0.52
N TYR A 214 18.60 9.65 -0.61
CA TYR A 214 18.10 9.06 -1.84
C TYR A 214 16.79 9.73 -2.27
N ILE A 215 15.84 9.86 -1.34
CA ILE A 215 14.54 10.50 -1.57
C ILE A 215 14.73 11.98 -1.98
N ASP A 216 15.62 12.71 -1.32
CA ASP A 216 15.91 14.12 -1.66
C ASP A 216 16.43 14.30 -3.09
N ALA A 217 17.15 13.32 -3.63
CA ALA A 217 17.68 13.34 -4.99
C ALA A 217 16.63 12.92 -6.05
N MET A 218 15.47 12.39 -5.67
CA MET A 218 14.45 11.93 -6.61
C MET A 218 13.72 13.10 -7.30
N PRO A 219 13.41 12.99 -8.62
CA PRO A 219 12.83 14.08 -9.42
C PRO A 219 11.31 14.17 -9.25
N PHE A 220 10.82 14.47 -8.06
CA PHE A 220 9.40 14.64 -7.80
C PHE A 220 8.77 15.79 -8.62
N ARG A 221 7.53 15.59 -9.01
CA ARG A 221 6.68 16.54 -9.75
C ARG A 221 5.32 16.66 -9.07
N ALA A 222 4.56 17.66 -9.47
CA ALA A 222 3.15 17.74 -9.07
C ALA A 222 2.36 16.56 -9.67
N PRO A 223 1.48 15.91 -8.93
CA PRO A 223 0.58 14.89 -9.45
C PRO A 223 -0.32 15.42 -10.58
N GLU A 224 -0.52 14.62 -11.62
CA GLU A 224 -1.41 14.93 -12.74
C GLU A 224 -2.89 14.69 -12.41
N LEU A 225 -3.16 13.87 -11.40
CA LEU A 225 -4.48 13.58 -10.85
C LEU A 225 -4.46 13.75 -9.32
N PRO A 226 -5.62 14.01 -8.69
CA PRO A 226 -5.73 14.04 -7.24
C PRO A 226 -5.18 12.75 -6.61
N LEU A 227 -4.28 12.89 -5.64
CA LEU A 227 -3.68 11.81 -4.87
C LEU A 227 -4.10 11.95 -3.40
N ALA A 228 -4.96 11.04 -2.92
CA ALA A 228 -5.39 11.03 -1.53
C ALA A 228 -4.27 10.52 -0.61
N SER A 229 -3.90 11.30 0.40
CA SER A 229 -2.85 10.95 1.36
C SER A 229 -3.31 9.89 2.35
N CYS A 230 -2.40 8.99 2.72
CA CYS A 230 -2.61 8.05 3.83
C CYS A 230 -2.04 8.53 5.17
N LEU A 231 -1.32 9.65 5.19
CA LEU A 231 -0.70 10.18 6.41
C LEU A 231 -1.58 11.25 7.10
N GLU A 232 -2.45 11.87 6.34
CA GLU A 232 -3.35 12.91 6.81
C GLU A 232 -4.50 13.10 5.82
N ARG A 233 -5.63 13.64 6.27
CA ARG A 233 -6.79 13.91 5.41
C ARG A 233 -6.52 15.10 4.48
N LYS A 234 -5.80 14.83 3.39
CA LYS A 234 -5.33 15.82 2.42
C LYS A 234 -5.21 15.20 1.03
N THR A 235 -5.52 15.98 -0.01
CA THR A 235 -5.14 15.67 -1.39
C THR A 235 -3.77 16.27 -1.66
N LEU A 236 -2.82 15.46 -2.11
CA LEU A 236 -1.47 15.90 -2.48
C LEU A 236 -1.52 16.50 -3.88
N VAL A 237 -1.03 17.72 -4.04
CA VAL A 237 -1.11 18.48 -5.30
C VAL A 237 0.22 19.08 -5.74
N THR A 238 1.26 19.00 -4.93
CA THR A 238 2.58 19.53 -5.23
C THR A 238 3.66 18.46 -5.17
N ALA A 239 4.79 18.71 -5.82
CA ALA A 239 5.98 17.85 -5.70
C ALA A 239 6.47 17.72 -4.26
N GLU A 240 6.34 18.80 -3.47
CA GLU A 240 6.76 18.81 -2.07
C GLU A 240 5.84 17.95 -1.20
N ASP A 241 4.52 17.99 -1.43
CA ASP A 241 3.58 17.09 -0.75
C ASP A 241 3.97 15.62 -0.94
N VAL A 242 4.32 15.25 -2.18
CA VAL A 242 4.70 13.87 -2.50
C VAL A 242 6.05 13.51 -1.87
N ARG A 243 7.04 14.42 -1.92
CA ARG A 243 8.34 14.21 -1.26
C ARG A 243 8.16 14.02 0.25
N ASP A 244 7.33 14.83 0.90
CA ASP A 244 7.00 14.71 2.32
C ASP A 244 6.35 13.36 2.65
N LEU A 245 5.41 12.88 1.80
CA LEU A 245 4.85 11.54 1.91
C LEU A 245 5.95 10.47 1.94
N PHE A 246 6.92 10.52 1.03
CA PHE A 246 8.00 9.52 0.96
C PHE A 246 8.89 9.56 2.21
N HIS A 247 9.22 10.74 2.71
CA HIS A 247 10.03 10.89 3.93
C HIS A 247 9.33 10.37 5.19
N ARG A 248 8.02 10.62 5.30
CA ARG A 248 7.24 10.29 6.49
C ARG A 248 6.71 8.86 6.48
N ASN A 249 6.58 8.26 5.30
CA ASN A 249 5.90 6.97 5.12
C ASN A 249 6.44 5.83 5.97
N ALA A 250 7.73 5.84 6.33
CA ALA A 250 8.30 4.77 7.14
C ALA A 250 8.00 4.90 8.65
N THR A 251 7.78 6.13 9.14
CA THR A 251 7.73 6.45 10.57
C THR A 251 6.37 6.90 11.07
N ASP A 252 5.54 7.48 10.20
CA ASP A 252 4.27 8.05 10.59
C ASP A 252 3.14 7.02 10.42
N PRO A 253 2.10 7.05 11.27
CA PRO A 253 0.96 6.17 11.13
C PRO A 253 0.20 6.43 9.82
N ILE A 254 -0.39 5.39 9.26
CA ILE A 254 -1.18 5.45 8.03
C ILE A 254 -2.66 5.28 8.31
N SER A 255 -3.51 5.86 7.46
CA SER A 255 -4.96 5.82 7.59
C SER A 255 -5.63 5.50 6.26
N LEU A 256 -6.24 4.32 6.15
CA LEU A 256 -7.11 3.99 5.02
C LEU A 256 -8.37 4.84 5.04
N VAL A 257 -8.84 5.19 6.24
CA VAL A 257 -9.99 6.09 6.44
C VAL A 257 -9.77 7.45 5.78
N ASP A 258 -8.58 8.01 5.90
CA ASP A 258 -8.25 9.28 5.27
C ASP A 258 -8.17 9.15 3.75
N VAL A 259 -7.58 8.05 3.25
CA VAL A 259 -7.52 7.76 1.81
C VAL A 259 -8.92 7.67 1.20
N TYR A 260 -9.79 6.78 1.68
CA TYR A 260 -11.11 6.63 1.07
C TYR A 260 -12.03 7.83 1.32
N THR A 261 -11.81 8.56 2.41
CA THR A 261 -12.54 9.83 2.65
C THR A 261 -12.14 10.88 1.62
N GLY A 262 -10.84 11.04 1.33
CA GLY A 262 -10.35 11.89 0.26
C GLY A 262 -10.91 11.49 -1.11
N MET A 263 -10.84 10.20 -1.45
CA MET A 263 -11.40 9.68 -2.69
C MET A 263 -12.91 9.95 -2.81
N ARG A 264 -13.67 9.80 -1.72
CA ARG A 264 -15.10 10.12 -1.70
C ARG A 264 -15.37 11.62 -1.92
N GLN A 265 -14.55 12.49 -1.36
CA GLN A 265 -14.65 13.95 -1.58
C GLN A 265 -14.42 14.32 -3.04
N GLU A 266 -13.55 13.59 -3.75
CA GLU A 266 -13.32 13.70 -5.20
C GLU A 266 -14.43 13.02 -6.04
N GLY A 267 -15.48 12.50 -5.41
CA GLY A 267 -16.67 11.98 -6.08
C GLY A 267 -16.57 10.54 -6.56
N VAL A 268 -15.72 9.70 -5.97
CA VAL A 268 -15.62 8.27 -6.31
C VAL A 268 -16.94 7.56 -6.08
N ARG A 269 -17.39 6.82 -7.10
CA ARG A 269 -18.58 5.96 -7.07
C ARG A 269 -18.24 4.47 -7.14
N LEU A 270 -17.04 4.14 -7.66
CA LEU A 270 -16.48 2.80 -7.68
C LEU A 270 -14.98 2.88 -7.40
N GLY A 271 -14.53 2.13 -6.41
CA GLY A 271 -13.12 1.94 -6.10
C GLY A 271 -12.59 0.64 -6.72
N LEU A 272 -11.43 0.70 -7.39
CA LEU A 272 -10.71 -0.50 -7.80
C LEU A 272 -9.53 -0.70 -6.87
N VAL A 273 -9.51 -1.82 -6.16
CA VAL A 273 -8.42 -2.19 -5.25
C VAL A 273 -7.40 -3.01 -6.04
N MET A 274 -6.19 -2.45 -6.18
CA MET A 274 -5.13 -3.03 -6.99
C MET A 274 -4.30 -4.05 -6.21
N GLY A 275 -4.27 -5.28 -6.68
CA GLY A 275 -3.52 -6.38 -6.06
C GLY A 275 -4.21 -6.98 -4.84
N GLY A 276 -3.56 -7.96 -4.21
CA GLY A 276 -4.12 -8.78 -3.13
C GLY A 276 -3.84 -8.29 -1.71
N SER A 277 -3.21 -7.13 -1.53
CA SER A 277 -2.76 -6.67 -0.20
C SER A 277 -3.84 -6.06 0.69
N ILE A 278 -5.00 -5.70 0.15
CA ILE A 278 -6.20 -5.37 0.92
C ILE A 278 -7.20 -6.53 0.71
N PRO A 279 -7.49 -7.35 1.73
CA PRO A 279 -8.36 -8.50 1.56
C PRO A 279 -9.81 -8.09 1.24
N ASP A 280 -10.47 -8.86 0.37
CA ASP A 280 -11.89 -8.67 0.05
C ASP A 280 -12.79 -9.05 1.23
N GLY A 281 -13.89 -8.32 1.40
CA GLY A 281 -14.92 -8.62 2.39
C GLY A 281 -14.55 -8.36 3.85
N ILE A 282 -13.36 -7.81 4.15
CA ILE A 282 -12.92 -7.55 5.53
C ILE A 282 -13.22 -6.11 5.97
N LEU A 283 -13.12 -5.16 5.06
CA LEU A 283 -13.26 -3.73 5.35
C LEU A 283 -14.56 -3.15 4.79
N ASP A 284 -15.14 -2.20 5.50
CA ASP A 284 -16.27 -1.41 5.03
C ASP A 284 -15.78 -0.16 4.31
N PHE A 285 -16.15 -0.03 3.03
CA PHE A 285 -15.80 1.12 2.20
C PHE A 285 -17.03 2.02 1.98
N PRO A 286 -16.86 3.36 1.90
CA PRO A 286 -17.98 4.28 1.70
C PRO A 286 -18.52 4.31 0.25
N PHE A 287 -18.04 3.44 -0.61
CA PHE A 287 -18.44 3.20 -2.00
C PHE A 287 -18.17 1.73 -2.38
N PRO A 288 -18.86 1.20 -3.39
CA PRO A 288 -18.56 -0.13 -3.92
C PRO A 288 -17.11 -0.27 -4.33
N VAL A 289 -16.52 -1.46 -4.08
CA VAL A 289 -15.15 -1.78 -4.49
C VAL A 289 -15.12 -3.07 -5.30
N VAL A 290 -14.19 -3.16 -6.24
CA VAL A 290 -13.82 -4.39 -6.94
C VAL A 290 -12.32 -4.61 -6.76
N HIS A 291 -11.95 -5.78 -6.27
CA HIS A 291 -10.55 -6.19 -6.15
C HIS A 291 -10.05 -6.71 -7.49
N VAL A 292 -8.83 -6.32 -7.89
CA VAL A 292 -8.28 -6.65 -9.20
C VAL A 292 -6.91 -7.29 -9.03
N ASP A 293 -6.89 -8.63 -8.99
CA ASP A 293 -5.67 -9.44 -8.88
C ASP A 293 -5.67 -10.67 -9.80
N ARG A 294 -6.76 -10.89 -10.60
CA ARG A 294 -6.96 -12.01 -11.53
C ARG A 294 -7.62 -11.56 -12.82
N PRO A 295 -7.49 -12.33 -13.90
CA PRO A 295 -8.10 -12.01 -15.20
C PRO A 295 -9.62 -11.80 -15.16
N GLU A 296 -10.35 -12.65 -14.44
CA GLU A 296 -11.81 -12.55 -14.30
C GLU A 296 -12.27 -11.26 -13.62
N HIS A 297 -11.45 -10.66 -12.81
CA HIS A 297 -11.77 -9.38 -12.15
C HIS A 297 -11.77 -8.22 -13.15
N ILE A 298 -11.06 -8.31 -14.26
CA ILE A 298 -11.13 -7.30 -15.33
C ILE A 298 -12.52 -7.27 -15.94
N GLU A 299 -13.11 -8.45 -16.24
CA GLU A 299 -14.48 -8.55 -16.75
C GLU A 299 -15.51 -8.06 -15.72
N GLN A 300 -15.29 -8.38 -14.43
CA GLN A 300 -16.12 -7.88 -13.34
C GLN A 300 -16.10 -6.34 -13.27
N VAL A 301 -14.92 -5.72 -13.38
CA VAL A 301 -14.81 -4.25 -13.40
C VAL A 301 -15.60 -3.67 -14.56
N LEU A 302 -15.45 -4.18 -15.78
CA LEU A 302 -16.17 -3.68 -16.95
C LEU A 302 -17.69 -3.78 -16.76
N THR A 303 -18.16 -4.92 -16.25
CA THR A 303 -19.57 -5.13 -15.92
C THR A 303 -20.07 -4.13 -14.87
N THR A 304 -19.33 -3.97 -13.78
CA THR A 304 -19.71 -3.06 -12.68
C THR A 304 -19.71 -1.59 -13.11
N VAL A 305 -18.75 -1.18 -13.93
CA VAL A 305 -18.70 0.18 -14.52
C VAL A 305 -19.95 0.44 -15.36
N TYR A 306 -20.34 -0.53 -16.18
CA TYR A 306 -21.55 -0.43 -16.99
C TYR A 306 -22.81 -0.38 -16.14
N GLU A 307 -22.98 -1.26 -15.15
CA GLU A 307 -24.14 -1.32 -14.25
C GLU A 307 -24.32 -0.03 -13.42
N LEU A 308 -23.21 0.56 -12.99
CA LEU A 308 -23.23 1.83 -12.26
C LEU A 308 -23.39 3.06 -13.16
N GLY A 309 -23.43 2.90 -14.49
CA GLY A 309 -23.50 3.99 -15.44
C GLY A 309 -22.34 4.97 -15.27
N ILE A 310 -21.13 4.45 -15.14
CA ILE A 310 -19.91 5.26 -15.03
C ILE A 310 -19.44 5.56 -16.46
N ASP A 311 -19.50 6.81 -16.86
CA ASP A 311 -18.98 7.25 -18.14
C ASP A 311 -17.46 7.13 -18.15
N LEU A 312 -16.93 6.29 -19.01
CA LEU A 312 -15.50 6.24 -19.31
C LEU A 312 -15.16 7.40 -20.25
N PRO A 313 -14.01 8.06 -20.08
CA PRO A 313 -13.57 9.09 -21.03
C PRO A 313 -13.47 8.45 -22.43
N ASP A 314 -14.10 9.09 -23.42
CA ASP A 314 -14.01 8.66 -24.80
C ASP A 314 -12.53 8.55 -25.19
N GLY A 315 -12.13 7.39 -25.75
CA GLY A 315 -10.73 7.04 -26.06
C GLY A 315 -10.08 7.87 -27.19
N GLN A 316 -10.46 9.14 -27.36
CA GLN A 316 -9.97 10.01 -28.43
C GLN A 316 -8.79 10.92 -28.05
N ASP A 317 -8.39 11.03 -26.79
CA ASP A 317 -7.28 11.91 -26.36
C ASP A 317 -5.97 11.18 -26.05
N ALA A 318 -5.80 9.94 -26.49
CA ALA A 318 -4.54 9.20 -26.38
C ALA A 318 -3.78 9.26 -27.74
N ARG A 319 -3.22 10.45 -28.09
CA ARG A 319 -2.18 10.55 -29.11
C ARG A 319 -1.00 11.34 -28.58
#